data_91d069f5d9e19125690315f4f15f62c1
#
_entry.id   91d069f5d9e19125690315f4f15f62c1
#
_cell.length_a   1.000
_cell.length_b   1.000
_cell.length_c   1.000
_cell.angle_alpha   90.00
_cell.angle_beta   90.00
_cell.angle_gamma   90.00
#
_symmetry.space_group_name_H-M   'P 1'
#
loop_
_entity.id
_entity.type
_entity.pdbx_description
1 polymer ?
#
loop_
_entity_poly.entity_id
_entity_poly.type
_entity_poly.pdbx_seq_one_letter_code
_entity_poly.pdbx_strand_id
1 'polypeptide(L)'
;MNVWKYGDNINTDMLFPGKYTYTCSTAEEIRPHLLEDLDPDFPARVQPGDMIFAGKNFGCGSSREQPALGLKSVGIQAIVAESFARIFYRAAINQGLLLIACPEAVQAYRQGDAVTMDAPGGTLQVGEQTYRFPQIPSEILAIQKAGGLLNYAREKLKEKTT
;
A
#
# COMPACT_ATOMS: atom_id res chain seq x y z
N MET A 1 -7.18 -11.46 -8.04
CA MET A 1 -6.10 -10.66 -7.42
C MET A 1 -5.00 -10.51 -8.45
N ASN A 2 -4.65 -9.27 -8.77
CA ASN A 2 -3.54 -8.94 -9.67
C ASN A 2 -2.36 -8.40 -8.87
N VAL A 3 -1.16 -8.52 -9.43
CA VAL A 3 0.04 -7.86 -8.92
C VAL A 3 0.49 -6.82 -9.94
N TRP A 4 0.53 -5.57 -9.48
CA TRP A 4 1.01 -4.42 -10.22
C TRP A 4 2.50 -4.24 -9.95
N LYS A 5 3.35 -4.49 -10.94
CA LYS A 5 4.81 -4.42 -10.76
C LYS A 5 5.38 -3.13 -11.30
N TYR A 6 6.07 -2.39 -10.44
CA TYR A 6 6.76 -1.15 -10.76
C TYR A 6 8.24 -1.21 -10.39
N GLY A 7 9.02 -0.27 -10.87
CA GLY A 7 10.46 -0.18 -10.62
C GLY A 7 10.82 0.55 -9.33
N ASP A 8 12.04 1.07 -9.31
CA ASP A 8 12.59 1.87 -8.21
C ASP A 8 12.07 3.31 -8.23
N ASN A 9 12.14 3.97 -7.07
CA ASN A 9 11.88 5.41 -6.90
C ASN A 9 10.49 5.84 -7.37
N ILE A 10 9.49 4.98 -7.17
CA ILE A 10 8.09 5.39 -7.41
C ILE A 10 7.75 6.49 -6.40
N ASN A 11 7.74 7.73 -6.88
CA ASN A 11 7.53 8.89 -6.03
C ASN A 11 6.04 9.22 -5.86
N THR A 12 5.74 10.10 -4.91
CA THR A 12 4.36 10.46 -4.58
C THR A 12 3.62 11.17 -5.70
N ASP A 13 4.32 11.85 -6.63
CA ASP A 13 3.66 12.44 -7.81
C ASP A 13 3.31 11.39 -8.87
N MET A 14 4.09 10.31 -8.98
CA MET A 14 3.73 9.15 -9.81
C MET A 14 2.52 8.42 -9.24
N LEU A 15 2.38 8.34 -7.92
CA LEU A 15 1.23 7.70 -7.27
C LEU A 15 -0.03 8.55 -7.37
N PHE A 16 0.11 9.87 -7.20
CA PHE A 16 -0.97 10.83 -7.32
C PHE A 16 -0.41 12.20 -7.70
N PRO A 17 -0.69 12.72 -8.92
CA PRO A 17 -0.06 13.93 -9.43
C PRO A 17 -0.31 15.16 -8.56
N GLY A 18 0.76 15.92 -8.31
CA GLY A 18 0.75 17.10 -7.46
C GLY A 18 -0.22 18.21 -7.90
N LYS A 19 -0.53 18.27 -9.20
CA LYS A 19 -1.51 19.22 -9.76
C LYS A 19 -2.90 19.13 -9.15
N TYR A 20 -3.25 17.97 -8.58
CA TYR A 20 -4.56 17.73 -7.94
C TYR A 20 -4.56 17.94 -6.43
N THR A 21 -3.44 18.34 -5.82
CA THR A 21 -3.29 18.44 -4.35
C THR A 21 -4.37 19.29 -3.69
N TYR A 22 -4.76 20.38 -4.35
CA TYR A 22 -5.74 21.36 -3.79
C TYR A 22 -7.15 21.19 -4.33
N THR A 23 -7.35 20.29 -5.29
CA THR A 23 -8.66 20.09 -5.94
C THR A 23 -9.30 18.76 -5.59
N CYS A 24 -8.50 17.76 -5.16
CA CYS A 24 -8.99 16.44 -4.78
C CYS A 24 -8.65 16.19 -3.30
N SER A 25 -9.66 16.00 -2.48
CA SER A 25 -9.53 15.76 -1.03
C SER A 25 -10.22 14.48 -0.56
N THR A 26 -11.20 14.00 -1.31
CA THR A 26 -11.92 12.76 -1.01
C THR A 26 -11.38 11.57 -1.80
N ALA A 27 -11.63 10.38 -1.31
CA ALA A 27 -11.23 9.14 -1.98
C ALA A 27 -11.81 9.03 -3.40
N GLU A 28 -13.05 9.47 -3.59
CA GLU A 28 -13.76 9.46 -4.87
C GLU A 28 -13.09 10.39 -5.89
N GLU A 29 -12.65 11.56 -5.44
CA GLU A 29 -11.93 12.52 -6.30
C GLU A 29 -10.51 12.06 -6.64
N ILE A 30 -9.84 11.35 -5.72
CA ILE A 30 -8.46 10.88 -5.89
C ILE A 30 -8.38 9.67 -6.82
N ARG A 31 -9.32 8.72 -6.71
CA ARG A 31 -9.28 7.43 -7.44
C ARG A 31 -9.03 7.54 -8.93
N PRO A 32 -9.68 8.44 -9.69
CA PRO A 32 -9.48 8.54 -11.14
C PRO A 32 -8.06 8.94 -11.56
N HIS A 33 -7.30 9.56 -10.64
CA HIS A 33 -5.99 10.14 -10.90
C HIS A 33 -4.82 9.31 -10.33
N LEU A 34 -5.14 8.15 -9.71
CA LEU A 34 -4.10 7.26 -9.20
C LEU A 34 -3.24 6.72 -10.33
N LEU A 35 -1.94 6.89 -10.20
CA LEU A 35 -0.92 6.40 -11.13
C LEU A 35 -1.13 6.88 -12.58
N GLU A 36 -1.94 7.92 -12.84
CA GLU A 36 -2.27 8.32 -14.21
C GLU A 36 -1.05 8.66 -15.08
N ASP A 37 0.02 9.19 -14.47
CA ASP A 37 1.26 9.52 -15.19
C ASP A 37 2.24 8.31 -15.29
N LEU A 38 2.02 7.25 -14.50
CA LEU A 38 2.86 6.04 -14.48
C LEU A 38 2.20 4.87 -15.22
N ASP A 39 0.93 4.64 -14.96
CA ASP A 39 0.13 3.54 -15.48
C ASP A 39 -1.33 4.02 -15.66
N PRO A 40 -1.63 4.66 -16.80
CA PRO A 40 -2.96 5.26 -17.04
C PRO A 40 -4.13 4.27 -16.96
N ASP A 41 -3.86 2.98 -17.16
CA ASP A 41 -4.88 1.94 -17.08
C ASP A 41 -5.20 1.50 -15.64
N PHE A 42 -4.32 1.83 -14.69
CA PHE A 42 -4.46 1.40 -13.29
C PHE A 42 -5.82 1.77 -12.68
N PRO A 43 -6.30 3.02 -12.74
CA PRO A 43 -7.56 3.41 -12.10
C PRO A 43 -8.77 2.62 -12.60
N ALA A 44 -8.76 2.25 -13.89
CA ALA A 44 -9.86 1.52 -14.53
C ALA A 44 -9.80 0.00 -14.26
N ARG A 45 -8.64 -0.56 -13.97
CA ARG A 45 -8.40 -2.01 -13.91
C ARG A 45 -8.13 -2.55 -12.53
N VAL A 46 -7.73 -1.69 -11.58
CA VAL A 46 -7.45 -2.11 -10.19
C VAL A 46 -8.70 -2.67 -9.53
N GLN A 47 -8.51 -3.78 -8.81
CA GLN A 47 -9.58 -4.46 -8.06
C GLN A 47 -9.23 -4.56 -6.59
N PRO A 48 -10.23 -4.56 -5.69
CA PRO A 48 -10.00 -4.84 -4.27
C PRO A 48 -9.29 -6.18 -4.09
N GLY A 49 -8.27 -6.18 -3.25
CA GLY A 49 -7.42 -7.34 -3.01
C GLY A 49 -6.16 -7.38 -3.88
N ASP A 50 -6.02 -6.51 -4.88
CA ASP A 50 -4.78 -6.40 -5.66
C ASP A 50 -3.59 -5.96 -4.80
N MET A 51 -2.39 -6.31 -5.24
CA MET A 51 -1.14 -5.94 -4.59
C MET A 51 -0.25 -5.12 -5.52
N ILE A 52 0.59 -4.27 -4.94
CA ILE A 52 1.66 -3.58 -5.67
C ILE A 52 2.99 -4.19 -5.27
N PHE A 53 3.81 -4.56 -6.26
CA PHE A 53 5.21 -4.94 -6.10
C PHE A 53 6.08 -3.85 -6.69
N ALA A 54 7.05 -3.35 -5.93
CA ALA A 54 7.93 -2.28 -6.39
C ALA A 54 9.38 -2.47 -5.93
N GLY A 55 10.27 -1.75 -6.57
CA GLY A 55 11.69 -1.76 -6.21
C GLY A 55 12.01 -0.92 -4.98
N LYS A 56 13.15 -0.26 -5.01
CA LYS A 56 13.67 0.54 -3.89
C LYS A 56 12.98 1.89 -3.77
N ASN A 57 12.92 2.40 -2.52
CA ASN A 57 12.56 3.77 -2.20
C ASN A 57 11.12 4.14 -2.67
N PHE A 58 10.16 3.20 -2.50
CA PHE A 58 8.77 3.45 -2.85
C PHE A 58 8.15 4.55 -1.98
N GLY A 59 7.41 5.47 -2.61
CA GLY A 59 6.73 6.57 -1.92
C GLY A 59 7.65 7.76 -1.59
N CYS A 60 8.81 7.89 -2.25
CA CYS A 60 9.66 9.06 -2.08
C CYS A 60 8.97 10.34 -2.57
N GLY A 61 9.44 11.49 -2.11
CA GLY A 61 8.92 12.80 -2.50
C GLY A 61 8.17 13.51 -1.37
N SER A 62 6.95 13.96 -1.62
CA SER A 62 6.19 14.80 -0.70
C SER A 62 5.51 14.02 0.43
N SER A 63 5.12 14.73 1.50
CA SER A 63 4.43 14.18 2.66
C SER A 63 2.91 14.16 2.53
N ARG A 64 2.37 14.27 1.31
CA ARG A 64 0.91 14.29 1.08
C ARG A 64 0.29 12.93 1.45
N GLU A 65 -0.91 12.97 2.01
CA GLU A 65 -1.66 11.76 2.39
C GLU A 65 -2.46 11.16 1.23
N GLN A 66 -2.79 11.96 0.20
CA GLN A 66 -3.62 11.54 -0.92
C GLN A 66 -3.11 10.27 -1.63
N PRO A 67 -1.79 10.06 -1.88
CA PRO A 67 -1.31 8.82 -2.48
C PRO A 67 -1.69 7.58 -1.66
N ALA A 68 -1.49 7.62 -0.35
CA ALA A 68 -1.81 6.51 0.54
C ALA A 68 -3.33 6.30 0.67
N LEU A 69 -4.08 7.39 0.85
CA LEU A 69 -5.55 7.38 0.91
C LEU A 69 -6.15 6.80 -0.36
N GLY A 70 -5.66 7.22 -1.52
CA GLY A 70 -6.14 6.73 -2.81
C GLY A 70 -5.89 5.23 -3.00
N LEU A 71 -4.66 4.75 -2.76
CA LEU A 71 -4.34 3.32 -2.87
C LEU A 71 -5.17 2.47 -1.90
N LYS A 72 -5.41 2.98 -0.68
CA LYS A 72 -6.31 2.32 0.27
C LYS A 72 -7.73 2.26 -0.25
N SER A 73 -8.23 3.35 -0.83
CA SER A 73 -9.63 3.47 -1.28
C SER A 73 -9.98 2.55 -2.45
N VAL A 74 -9.01 2.21 -3.30
CA VAL A 74 -9.20 1.24 -4.39
C VAL A 74 -9.02 -0.21 -3.94
N GLY A 75 -8.75 -0.43 -2.64
CA GLY A 75 -8.69 -1.77 -2.05
C GLY A 75 -7.36 -2.49 -2.23
N ILE A 76 -6.25 -1.78 -2.45
CA ILE A 76 -4.93 -2.40 -2.44
C ILE A 76 -4.73 -3.13 -1.10
N GLN A 77 -4.46 -4.43 -1.17
CA GLN A 77 -4.31 -5.30 -0.01
C GLN A 77 -2.98 -5.05 0.70
N ALA A 78 -1.90 -4.98 -0.07
CA ALA A 78 -0.56 -4.70 0.43
C ALA A 78 0.32 -4.10 -0.66
N ILE A 79 1.33 -3.36 -0.23
CA ILE A 79 2.44 -2.93 -1.08
C ILE A 79 3.69 -3.68 -0.61
N VAL A 80 4.29 -4.46 -1.50
CA VAL A 80 5.53 -5.20 -1.27
C VAL A 80 6.64 -4.48 -2.03
N ALA A 81 7.67 -4.02 -1.34
CA ALA A 81 8.76 -3.29 -1.97
C ALA A 81 10.12 -3.73 -1.43
N GLU A 82 11.19 -3.40 -2.16
CA GLU A 82 12.54 -3.61 -1.63
C GLU A 82 12.83 -2.65 -0.46
N SER A 83 12.35 -1.42 -0.54
CA SER A 83 12.37 -0.44 0.56
C SER A 83 11.33 0.67 0.37
N PHE A 84 11.03 1.39 1.43
CA PHE A 84 10.05 2.48 1.47
C PHE A 84 10.68 3.79 1.94
N ALA A 85 10.20 4.91 1.42
CA ALA A 85 10.47 6.21 1.99
C ALA A 85 9.74 6.36 3.34
N ARG A 86 10.43 6.92 4.34
CA ARG A 86 9.93 6.99 5.73
C ARG A 86 8.59 7.71 5.88
N ILE A 87 8.44 8.83 5.16
CA ILE A 87 7.23 9.66 5.26
C ILE A 87 6.04 8.92 4.70
N PHE A 88 6.20 8.31 3.52
CA PHE A 88 5.14 7.50 2.91
C PHE A 88 4.77 6.29 3.78
N TYR A 89 5.77 5.62 4.36
CA TYR A 89 5.55 4.48 5.25
C TYR A 89 4.59 4.82 6.40
N ARG A 90 4.82 5.97 7.06
CA ARG A 90 3.96 6.46 8.14
C ARG A 90 2.56 6.84 7.66
N ALA A 91 2.46 7.59 6.56
CA ALA A 91 1.18 7.97 5.98
C ALA A 91 0.35 6.74 5.59
N ALA A 92 0.97 5.74 4.98
CA ALA A 92 0.32 4.50 4.57
C ALA A 92 -0.22 3.69 5.75
N ILE A 93 0.56 3.54 6.84
CA ILE A 93 0.09 2.88 8.06
C ILE A 93 -1.09 3.64 8.66
N ASN A 94 -1.03 4.98 8.73
CA ASN A 94 -2.12 5.80 9.23
C ASN A 94 -3.41 5.58 8.44
N GLN A 95 -3.32 5.35 7.13
CA GLN A 95 -4.46 5.01 6.26
C GLN A 95 -4.86 3.53 6.33
N GLY A 96 -4.13 2.69 7.06
CA GLY A 96 -4.41 1.26 7.17
C GLY A 96 -3.97 0.44 5.94
N LEU A 97 -3.00 0.94 5.16
CA LEU A 97 -2.30 0.15 4.15
C LEU A 97 -1.26 -0.75 4.80
N LEU A 98 -1.13 -1.95 4.27
CA LEU A 98 -0.10 -2.89 4.68
C LEU A 98 1.14 -2.73 3.80
N LEU A 99 2.29 -2.47 4.43
CA LEU A 99 3.57 -2.31 3.74
C LEU A 99 4.54 -3.41 4.17
N ILE A 100 5.12 -4.09 3.18
CA ILE A 100 6.01 -5.24 3.39
C ILE A 100 7.33 -4.99 2.67
N ALA A 101 8.41 -4.89 3.43
CA ALA A 101 9.75 -4.88 2.86
C ALA A 101 10.21 -6.35 2.68
N CYS A 102 10.29 -6.79 1.42
CA CYS A 102 10.72 -8.14 1.05
C CYS A 102 11.43 -8.12 -0.31
N PRO A 103 12.71 -7.69 -0.37
CA PRO A 103 13.45 -7.57 -1.62
C PRO A 103 13.48 -8.86 -2.43
N GLU A 104 13.66 -9.99 -1.75
CA GLU A 104 13.77 -11.30 -2.39
C GLU A 104 12.48 -11.69 -3.14
N ALA A 105 11.32 -11.43 -2.55
CA ALA A 105 10.03 -11.68 -3.19
C ALA A 105 9.79 -10.75 -4.40
N VAL A 106 10.18 -9.46 -4.27
CA VAL A 106 10.07 -8.49 -5.36
C VAL A 106 10.92 -8.90 -6.56
N GLN A 107 12.17 -9.33 -6.31
CA GLN A 107 13.10 -9.75 -7.35
C GLN A 107 12.70 -11.08 -7.99
N ALA A 108 12.12 -11.99 -7.22
CA ALA A 108 11.69 -13.30 -7.71
C ALA A 108 10.43 -13.22 -8.57
N TYR A 109 9.50 -12.32 -8.24
CA TYR A 109 8.19 -12.22 -8.92
C TYR A 109 8.34 -12.04 -10.43
N ARG A 110 7.63 -12.86 -11.19
CA ARG A 110 7.43 -12.74 -12.64
C ARG A 110 5.94 -12.46 -12.92
N GLN A 111 5.69 -11.73 -14.00
CA GLN A 111 4.32 -11.41 -14.40
C GLN A 111 3.50 -12.71 -14.58
N GLY A 112 2.39 -12.80 -13.85
CA GLY A 112 1.49 -13.95 -13.87
C GLY A 112 1.73 -14.97 -12.75
N ASP A 113 2.78 -14.82 -11.95
CA ASP A 113 2.98 -15.68 -10.77
C ASP A 113 1.80 -15.49 -9.80
N ALA A 114 1.33 -16.60 -9.24
CA ALA A 114 0.38 -16.56 -8.13
C ALA A 114 1.07 -16.02 -6.88
N VAL A 115 0.41 -15.10 -6.18
CA VAL A 115 0.92 -14.54 -4.92
C VAL A 115 -0.11 -14.74 -3.81
N THR A 116 0.35 -15.24 -2.67
CA THR A 116 -0.45 -15.29 -1.44
C THR A 116 0.34 -14.76 -0.26
N MET A 117 -0.35 -14.17 0.72
CA MET A 117 0.29 -13.52 1.86
C MET A 117 -0.35 -13.98 3.16
N ASP A 118 0.51 -14.35 4.12
CA ASP A 118 0.17 -14.50 5.52
C ASP A 118 0.87 -13.39 6.32
N ALA A 119 0.16 -12.27 6.51
CA ALA A 119 0.71 -11.10 7.18
C ALA A 119 1.04 -11.37 8.66
N PRO A 120 0.18 -12.05 9.46
CA PRO A 120 0.52 -12.45 10.83
C PRO A 120 1.70 -13.42 10.91
N GLY A 121 1.78 -14.38 9.99
CA GLY A 121 2.87 -15.36 9.94
C GLY A 121 4.17 -14.84 9.33
N GLY A 122 4.16 -13.62 8.74
CA GLY A 122 5.35 -13.00 8.14
C GLY A 122 5.84 -13.74 6.89
N THR A 123 4.93 -14.28 6.07
CA THR A 123 5.28 -15.03 4.87
C THR A 123 4.54 -14.53 3.63
N LEU A 124 5.26 -14.57 2.51
CA LEU A 124 4.76 -14.24 1.18
C LEU A 124 5.13 -15.37 0.23
N GLN A 125 4.15 -16.01 -0.37
CA GLN A 125 4.38 -17.00 -1.40
C GLN A 125 4.31 -16.35 -2.77
N VAL A 126 5.32 -16.59 -3.60
CA VAL A 126 5.39 -16.14 -5.01
C VAL A 126 5.66 -17.36 -5.86
N GLY A 127 4.69 -17.75 -6.67
CA GLY A 127 4.73 -19.02 -7.38
C GLY A 127 4.82 -20.19 -6.40
N GLU A 128 5.86 -21.01 -6.55
CA GLU A 128 6.10 -22.18 -5.68
C GLU A 128 7.00 -21.88 -4.47
N GLN A 129 7.55 -20.67 -4.37
CA GLN A 129 8.53 -20.32 -3.35
C GLN A 129 7.91 -19.41 -2.27
N THR A 130 8.32 -19.66 -1.02
CA THR A 130 7.89 -18.87 0.14
C THR A 130 9.04 -18.00 0.63
N TYR A 131 8.76 -16.72 0.79
CA TYR A 131 9.68 -15.71 1.29
C TYR A 131 9.22 -15.24 2.67
N ARG A 132 10.17 -14.98 3.56
CA ARG A 132 9.89 -14.42 4.89
C ARG A 132 10.17 -12.93 4.90
N PHE A 133 9.33 -12.19 5.59
CA PHE A 133 9.55 -10.78 5.88
C PHE A 133 9.50 -10.53 7.40
N PRO A 134 10.07 -9.43 7.91
CA PRO A 134 10.01 -9.10 9.32
C PRO A 134 8.58 -9.09 9.84
N GLN A 135 8.35 -9.74 10.97
CA GLN A 135 7.02 -9.83 11.56
C GLN A 135 6.43 -8.43 11.80
N ILE A 136 5.23 -8.23 11.32
CA ILE A 136 4.51 -6.96 11.47
C ILE A 136 4.00 -6.87 12.92
N PRO A 137 4.26 -5.78 13.65
CA PRO A 137 3.71 -5.58 14.99
C PRO A 137 2.19 -5.72 15.02
N SER A 138 1.68 -6.36 16.07
CA SER A 138 0.24 -6.61 16.24
C SER A 138 -0.61 -5.34 16.19
N GLU A 139 -0.06 -4.22 16.68
CA GLU A 139 -0.72 -2.91 16.62
C GLU A 139 -0.89 -2.41 15.20
N ILE A 140 0.09 -2.63 14.33
CA ILE A 140 -0.01 -2.24 12.91
C ILE A 140 -1.06 -3.08 12.20
N LEU A 141 -1.11 -4.39 12.48
CA LEU A 141 -2.17 -5.26 11.95
C LEU A 141 -3.56 -4.85 12.47
N ALA A 142 -3.65 -4.42 13.74
CA ALA A 142 -4.90 -3.92 14.31
C ALA A 142 -5.35 -2.60 13.66
N ILE A 143 -4.42 -1.67 13.41
CA ILE A 143 -4.70 -0.42 12.67
C ILE A 143 -5.18 -0.72 11.25
N GLN A 144 -4.51 -1.64 10.56
CA GLN A 144 -4.91 -2.06 9.21
C GLN A 144 -6.32 -2.67 9.22
N LYS A 145 -6.62 -3.56 10.18
CA LYS A 145 -7.92 -4.21 10.34
C LYS A 145 -9.04 -3.21 10.65
N ALA A 146 -8.77 -2.20 11.46
CA ALA A 146 -9.71 -1.12 11.76
C ALA A 146 -9.93 -0.16 10.57
N GLY A 147 -9.15 -0.28 9.49
CA GLY A 147 -9.23 0.61 8.33
C GLY A 147 -8.51 1.94 8.51
N GLY A 148 -7.52 1.99 9.42
CA GLY A 148 -6.66 3.13 9.65
C GLY A 148 -6.60 3.57 11.12
N LEU A 149 -5.63 4.44 11.42
CA LEU A 149 -5.32 4.87 12.78
C LEU A 149 -6.48 5.60 13.47
N LEU A 150 -7.21 6.43 12.75
CA LEU A 150 -8.36 7.16 13.32
C LEU A 150 -9.47 6.22 13.80
N ASN A 151 -9.79 5.22 13.00
CA ASN A 151 -10.81 4.23 13.39
C ASN A 151 -10.33 3.38 14.57
N TYR A 152 -9.09 2.92 14.51
CA TYR A 152 -8.45 2.20 15.61
C TYR A 152 -8.49 2.98 16.92
N ALA A 153 -8.14 4.28 16.90
CA ALA A 153 -8.18 5.14 18.06
C ALA A 153 -9.61 5.33 18.60
N ARG A 154 -10.61 5.49 17.72
CA ARG A 154 -12.02 5.58 18.11
C ARG A 154 -12.53 4.30 18.79
N GLU A 155 -12.15 3.13 18.28
CA GLU A 155 -12.50 1.84 18.89
C GLU A 155 -11.88 1.71 20.28
N LYS A 156 -10.60 2.05 20.43
CA LYS A 156 -9.91 2.02 21.73
C LYS A 156 -10.48 2.98 22.76
N LEU A 157 -10.95 4.14 22.34
CA LEU A 157 -11.61 5.10 23.24
C LEU A 157 -12.97 4.57 23.72
N LYS A 158 -13.75 3.92 22.86
CA LYS A 158 -15.03 3.31 23.25
C LYS A 158 -14.83 2.18 24.28
N GLU A 159 -13.83 1.32 24.08
CA GLU A 159 -13.49 0.24 25.04
C GLU A 159 -13.14 0.74 26.43
N LYS A 160 -12.54 1.95 26.55
CA LYS A 160 -12.17 2.55 27.84
C LYS A 160 -13.33 3.27 28.56
N THR A 161 -14.44 3.51 27.86
CA THR A 161 -15.59 4.26 28.40
C THR A 161 -16.73 3.32 28.83
N THR A 162 -16.58 2.01 28.58
CA THR A 162 -17.49 0.95 29.02
C THR A 162 -16.91 0.19 30.22
#